data_130572769d67edcc61073962859f242f
#
_entry.id   130572769d67edcc61073962859f242f
#
_cell.length_a   1.000
_cell.length_b   1.000
_cell.length_c   1.000
_cell.angle_alpha   90.00
_cell.angle_beta   90.00
_cell.angle_gamma   90.00
#
_symmetry.space_group_name_H-M   'P 1'
#
loop_
_entity.id
_entity.type
_entity.pdbx_description
1 polymer ?
#
loop_
_entity_poly.entity_id
_entity_poly.type
_entity_poly.pdbx_seq_one_letter_code
_entity_poly.pdbx_strand_id
1 'polypeptide(L)'
;MTVLTDFLATHQLLTILIVLASGALLGQIKFGPLRFGAAGALFMGLVVGALDPRFGQNLGMIKGLGVVLFCYTVGLAAGSTFLSDLKRQWGLMLAGVVGLAAMTVAGLGLGRLFGLTPAHVAGLYAGVLTSPAIDAASMATHGAADTLVGYALSYPVGVVVGLIMVAIIAKRCWPASKDNTSMAEAGLTAVS
;
A
#
# COMPACT_ATOMS: atom_id res chain seq x y z
N MET A 1 32.41 0.58 9.13
CA MET A 1 31.02 0.77 8.62
C MET A 1 30.98 1.51 7.30
N THR A 2 31.87 2.47 7.06
CA THR A 2 31.91 3.29 5.83
C THR A 2 32.11 2.49 4.52
N VAL A 3 32.95 1.47 4.49
CA VAL A 3 33.24 0.69 3.27
C VAL A 3 32.00 -0.09 2.79
N LEU A 4 31.23 -0.68 3.69
CA LEU A 4 30.04 -1.44 3.34
C LEU A 4 28.90 -0.50 2.87
N THR A 5 28.72 0.63 3.55
CA THR A 5 27.69 1.61 3.14
C THR A 5 28.04 2.25 1.80
N ASP A 6 29.31 2.55 1.54
CA ASP A 6 29.76 3.10 0.26
C ASP A 6 29.60 2.07 -0.87
N PHE A 7 29.91 0.80 -0.59
CA PHE A 7 29.71 -0.29 -1.55
C PHE A 7 28.22 -0.45 -1.91
N LEU A 8 27.32 -0.46 -0.91
CA LEU A 8 25.89 -0.58 -1.12
C LEU A 8 25.30 0.65 -1.82
N ALA A 9 25.76 1.86 -1.50
CA ALA A 9 25.34 3.09 -2.16
C ALA A 9 25.72 3.11 -3.65
N THR A 10 26.86 2.50 -3.99
CA THR A 10 27.33 2.41 -5.38
C THR A 10 26.57 1.32 -6.15
N HIS A 11 26.15 0.22 -5.47
CA HIS A 11 25.47 -0.92 -6.08
C HIS A 11 23.97 -0.94 -5.72
N GLN A 12 23.24 0.06 -6.20
CA GLN A 12 21.81 0.26 -5.85
C GLN A 12 20.92 -0.96 -6.10
N LEU A 13 21.15 -1.70 -7.20
CA LEU A 13 20.40 -2.92 -7.49
C LEU A 13 20.60 -3.99 -6.42
N LEU A 14 21.84 -4.15 -5.93
CA LEU A 14 22.16 -5.08 -4.86
C LEU A 14 21.45 -4.67 -3.57
N THR A 15 21.44 -3.38 -3.25
CA THR A 15 20.77 -2.84 -2.06
C THR A 15 19.27 -3.10 -2.12
N ILE A 16 18.63 -2.89 -3.29
CA ILE A 16 17.20 -3.19 -3.48
C ILE A 16 16.93 -4.68 -3.32
N LEU A 17 17.76 -5.55 -3.90
CA LEU A 17 17.60 -7.00 -3.77
C LEU A 17 17.72 -7.45 -2.31
N ILE A 18 18.64 -6.89 -1.54
CA ILE A 18 18.77 -7.16 -0.10
C ILE A 18 17.52 -6.69 0.65
N VAL A 19 17.01 -5.50 0.35
CA VAL A 19 15.78 -4.97 0.95
C VAL A 19 14.58 -5.86 0.62
N LEU A 20 14.43 -6.28 -0.64
CA LEU A 20 13.35 -7.15 -1.06
C LEU A 20 13.45 -8.54 -0.41
N ALA A 21 14.63 -9.13 -0.38
CA ALA A 21 14.85 -10.45 0.23
C ALA A 21 14.59 -10.43 1.74
N SER A 22 15.17 -9.47 2.46
CA SER A 22 14.95 -9.30 3.89
C SER A 22 13.51 -8.90 4.22
N GLY A 23 12.90 -8.05 3.38
CA GLY A 23 11.50 -7.68 3.48
C GLY A 23 10.54 -8.84 3.22
N ALA A 24 10.87 -9.72 2.26
CA ALA A 24 10.09 -10.94 2.02
C ALA A 24 10.14 -11.90 3.22
N LEU A 25 11.30 -12.02 3.87
CA LEU A 25 11.43 -12.79 5.10
C LEU A 25 10.61 -12.17 6.24
N LEU A 26 10.69 -10.86 6.43
CA LEU A 26 9.85 -10.13 7.39
C LEU A 26 8.36 -10.32 7.07
N GLY A 27 8.00 -10.31 5.78
CA GLY A 27 6.64 -10.52 5.29
C GLY A 27 6.04 -11.88 5.61
N GLN A 28 6.88 -12.89 5.92
CA GLN A 28 6.42 -14.23 6.32
C GLN A 28 5.99 -14.31 7.79
N ILE A 29 6.29 -13.29 8.59
CA ILE A 29 5.87 -13.23 10.00
C ILE A 29 4.33 -13.23 10.04
N LYS A 30 3.80 -14.19 10.81
CA LYS A 30 2.36 -14.36 10.97
C LYS A 30 1.86 -13.57 12.18
N PHE A 31 0.85 -12.76 11.97
CA PHE A 31 0.08 -12.09 13.03
C PHE A 31 -1.32 -12.73 13.10
N GLY A 32 -1.42 -13.83 13.84
CA GLY A 32 -2.65 -14.62 13.87
C GLY A 32 -2.95 -15.25 12.50
N PRO A 33 -4.13 -15.01 11.89
CA PRO A 33 -4.49 -15.56 10.59
C PRO A 33 -3.83 -14.81 9.41
N LEU A 34 -3.17 -13.68 9.67
CA LEU A 34 -2.61 -12.79 8.63
C LEU A 34 -1.09 -12.86 8.58
N ARG A 35 -0.53 -12.54 7.40
CA ARG A 35 0.90 -12.35 7.18
C ARG A 35 1.18 -10.89 6.84
N PHE A 36 2.35 -10.40 7.22
CA PHE A 36 2.79 -9.04 6.89
C PHE A 36 2.89 -8.79 5.38
N GLY A 37 3.16 -9.87 4.62
CA GLY A 37 3.17 -9.84 3.16
C GLY A 37 4.14 -8.82 2.57
N ALA A 38 3.70 -8.13 1.52
CA ALA A 38 4.50 -7.12 0.81
C ALA A 38 4.89 -5.91 1.68
N ALA A 39 4.15 -5.63 2.77
CA ALA A 39 4.50 -4.56 3.70
C ALA A 39 5.87 -4.77 4.36
N GLY A 40 6.33 -6.03 4.49
CA GLY A 40 7.67 -6.34 4.99
C GLY A 40 8.78 -5.66 4.19
N ALA A 41 8.66 -5.63 2.87
CA ALA A 41 9.63 -4.97 2.01
C ALA A 41 9.68 -3.45 2.23
N LEU A 42 8.52 -2.82 2.49
CA LEU A 42 8.47 -1.40 2.81
C LEU A 42 9.13 -1.10 4.15
N PHE A 43 8.85 -1.89 5.19
CA PHE A 43 9.49 -1.69 6.49
C PHE A 43 11.00 -1.84 6.41
N MET A 44 11.49 -2.86 5.69
CA MET A 44 12.93 -3.01 5.46
C MET A 44 13.51 -1.86 4.65
N GLY A 45 12.77 -1.37 3.65
CA GLY A 45 13.17 -0.19 2.88
C GLY A 45 13.28 1.07 3.72
N LEU A 46 12.35 1.30 4.66
CA LEU A 46 12.42 2.41 5.60
C LEU A 46 13.63 2.30 6.55
N VAL A 47 13.88 1.10 7.08
CA VAL A 47 15.05 0.86 7.96
C VAL A 47 16.36 1.13 7.20
N VAL A 48 16.50 0.55 6.00
CA VAL A 48 17.72 0.70 5.20
C VAL A 48 17.90 2.15 4.73
N GLY A 49 16.82 2.81 4.29
CA GLY A 49 16.84 4.22 3.89
C GLY A 49 17.15 5.18 5.05
N ALA A 50 16.78 4.81 6.29
CA ALA A 50 17.14 5.57 7.48
C ALA A 50 18.63 5.44 7.87
N LEU A 51 19.29 4.34 7.46
CA LEU A 51 20.72 4.15 7.71
C LEU A 51 21.58 5.09 6.83
N ASP A 52 21.21 5.24 5.56
CA ASP A 52 21.92 6.15 4.64
C ASP A 52 20.95 6.64 3.53
N PRO A 53 20.66 7.95 3.45
CA PRO A 53 19.81 8.53 2.43
C PRO A 53 20.26 8.27 0.98
N ARG A 54 21.53 7.95 0.76
CA ARG A 54 22.09 7.64 -0.57
C ARG A 54 21.50 6.36 -1.16
N PHE A 55 21.02 5.44 -0.32
CA PHE A 55 20.41 4.19 -0.78
C PHE A 55 19.09 4.39 -1.54
N GLY A 56 18.40 5.50 -1.31
CA GLY A 56 17.15 5.88 -1.98
C GLY A 56 17.32 6.75 -3.22
N GLN A 57 18.53 7.14 -3.60
CA GLN A 57 18.77 8.03 -4.73
C GLN A 57 18.71 7.28 -6.06
N ASN A 58 18.33 8.01 -7.15
CA ASN A 58 18.31 7.50 -8.53
C ASN A 58 17.45 6.25 -8.78
N LEU A 59 16.49 5.95 -7.92
CA LEU A 59 15.60 4.80 -8.04
C LEU A 59 14.37 5.05 -8.95
N GLY A 60 14.27 6.21 -9.61
CA GLY A 60 13.09 6.62 -10.36
C GLY A 60 12.63 5.61 -11.41
N MET A 61 13.55 5.02 -12.17
CA MET A 61 13.23 4.01 -13.18
C MET A 61 12.70 2.71 -12.55
N ILE A 62 13.35 2.23 -11.48
CA ILE A 62 12.97 1.00 -10.77
C ILE A 62 11.62 1.18 -10.07
N LYS A 63 11.40 2.34 -9.46
CA LYS A 63 10.13 2.74 -8.87
C LYS A 63 9.01 2.75 -9.92
N GLY A 64 9.25 3.39 -11.08
CA GLY A 64 8.29 3.41 -12.17
C GLY A 64 7.93 2.01 -12.67
N LEU A 65 8.93 1.14 -12.86
CA LEU A 65 8.71 -0.25 -13.23
C LEU A 65 7.87 -0.99 -12.18
N GLY A 66 8.17 -0.79 -10.90
CA GLY A 66 7.40 -1.39 -9.79
C GLY A 66 5.92 -0.97 -9.81
N VAL A 67 5.64 0.31 -10.03
CA VAL A 67 4.26 0.83 -10.13
C VAL A 67 3.54 0.24 -11.33
N VAL A 68 4.18 0.17 -12.50
CA VAL A 68 3.58 -0.40 -13.71
C VAL A 68 3.26 -1.88 -13.52
N LEU A 69 4.19 -2.67 -12.96
CA LEU A 69 3.97 -4.09 -12.67
C LEU A 69 2.86 -4.28 -11.62
N PHE A 70 2.79 -3.44 -10.61
CA PHE A 70 1.71 -3.46 -9.62
C PHE A 70 0.36 -3.21 -10.28
N CYS A 71 0.23 -2.12 -11.06
CA CYS A 71 -1.01 -1.80 -11.77
C CYS A 71 -1.42 -2.91 -12.75
N TYR A 72 -0.45 -3.51 -13.45
CA TYR A 72 -0.68 -4.62 -14.37
C TYR A 72 -1.23 -5.86 -13.64
N THR A 73 -0.60 -6.28 -12.54
CA THR A 73 -1.05 -7.45 -11.77
C THR A 73 -2.44 -7.23 -11.15
N VAL A 74 -2.71 -6.04 -10.62
CA VAL A 74 -4.04 -5.68 -10.09
C VAL A 74 -5.07 -5.65 -11.22
N GLY A 75 -4.72 -5.08 -12.37
CA GLY A 75 -5.59 -5.03 -13.55
C GLY A 75 -5.94 -6.43 -14.07
N LEU A 76 -4.97 -7.34 -14.13
CA LEU A 76 -5.22 -8.74 -14.51
C LEU A 76 -6.12 -9.45 -13.50
N ALA A 77 -5.90 -9.25 -12.20
CA ALA A 77 -6.70 -9.90 -11.16
C ALA A 77 -8.16 -9.42 -11.15
N ALA A 78 -8.39 -8.13 -11.41
CA ALA A 78 -9.72 -7.54 -11.40
C ALA A 78 -10.42 -7.54 -12.77
N GLY A 79 -9.66 -7.64 -13.87
CA GLY A 79 -10.16 -7.32 -15.21
C GLY A 79 -11.29 -8.22 -15.70
N SER A 80 -11.26 -9.51 -15.39
CA SER A 80 -12.26 -10.49 -15.85
C SER A 80 -13.65 -10.26 -15.24
N THR A 81 -13.73 -9.75 -14.02
CA THR A 81 -14.99 -9.56 -13.28
C THR A 81 -15.39 -8.08 -13.18
N PHE A 82 -14.49 -7.16 -13.53
CA PHE A 82 -14.65 -5.73 -13.28
C PHE A 82 -15.98 -5.15 -13.74
N LEU A 83 -16.41 -5.42 -14.99
CA LEU A 83 -17.65 -4.86 -15.53
C LEU A 83 -18.91 -5.45 -14.89
N SER A 84 -18.88 -6.72 -14.51
CA SER A 84 -19.99 -7.37 -13.82
C SER A 84 -20.09 -6.89 -12.38
N ASP A 85 -18.97 -6.75 -11.69
CA ASP A 85 -18.90 -6.26 -10.32
C ASP A 85 -19.28 -4.78 -10.24
N LEU A 86 -18.88 -3.97 -11.21
CA LEU A 86 -19.26 -2.57 -11.32
C LEU A 86 -20.79 -2.39 -11.37
N LYS A 87 -21.47 -3.21 -12.19
CA LYS A 87 -22.93 -3.16 -12.29
C LYS A 87 -23.63 -3.69 -11.04
N ARG A 88 -23.07 -4.73 -10.41
CA ARG A 88 -23.67 -5.40 -9.26
C ARG A 88 -23.46 -4.64 -7.96
N GLN A 89 -22.32 -3.96 -7.81
CA GLN A 89 -21.88 -3.33 -6.57
C GLN A 89 -21.79 -1.80 -6.66
N TRP A 90 -22.51 -1.20 -7.60
CA TRP A 90 -22.42 0.25 -7.83
C TRP A 90 -22.72 1.08 -6.56
N GLY A 91 -23.65 0.60 -5.71
CA GLY A 91 -23.97 1.25 -4.44
C GLY A 91 -22.79 1.23 -3.45
N LEU A 92 -22.06 0.11 -3.39
CA LEU A 92 -20.84 0.00 -2.57
C LEU A 92 -19.72 0.92 -3.10
N MET A 93 -19.59 1.00 -4.43
CA MET A 93 -18.61 1.89 -5.06
C MET A 93 -18.93 3.36 -4.79
N LEU A 94 -20.22 3.74 -4.88
CA LEU A 94 -20.65 5.10 -4.54
C LEU A 94 -20.37 5.42 -3.07
N ALA A 95 -20.69 4.49 -2.16
CA ALA A 95 -20.37 4.63 -0.74
C ALA A 95 -18.85 4.79 -0.50
N GLY A 96 -18.01 4.04 -1.25
CA GLY A 96 -16.56 4.19 -1.23
C GLY A 96 -16.10 5.59 -1.67
N VAL A 97 -16.63 6.08 -2.80
CA VAL A 97 -16.30 7.43 -3.31
C VAL A 97 -16.71 8.51 -2.31
N VAL A 98 -17.92 8.43 -1.76
CA VAL A 98 -18.42 9.37 -0.74
C VAL A 98 -17.55 9.30 0.52
N GLY A 99 -17.21 8.08 0.96
CA GLY A 99 -16.32 7.87 2.12
C GLY A 99 -14.94 8.49 1.92
N LEU A 100 -14.32 8.28 0.75
CA LEU A 100 -13.03 8.89 0.41
C LEU A 100 -13.12 10.42 0.36
N ALA A 101 -14.18 10.97 -0.23
CA ALA A 101 -14.41 12.41 -0.25
C ALA A 101 -14.56 13.01 1.16
N ALA A 102 -15.35 12.35 2.00
CA ALA A 102 -15.54 12.76 3.40
C ALA A 102 -14.23 12.71 4.19
N MET A 103 -13.43 11.64 4.04
CA MET A 103 -12.11 11.53 4.65
C MET A 103 -11.15 12.61 4.15
N THR A 104 -11.19 12.97 2.87
CA THR A 104 -10.38 14.04 2.30
C THR A 104 -10.73 15.40 2.93
N VAL A 105 -12.02 15.72 3.02
CA VAL A 105 -12.48 16.97 3.64
C VAL A 105 -12.09 17.00 5.11
N ALA A 106 -12.31 15.92 5.85
CA ALA A 106 -11.91 15.81 7.26
C ALA A 106 -10.38 15.95 7.43
N GLY A 107 -9.60 15.29 6.58
CA GLY A 107 -8.13 15.36 6.60
C GLY A 107 -7.61 16.78 6.34
N LEU A 108 -8.18 17.48 5.36
CA LEU A 108 -7.83 18.88 5.09
C LEU A 108 -8.25 19.81 6.24
N GLY A 109 -9.42 19.58 6.84
CA GLY A 109 -9.89 20.35 8.00
C GLY A 109 -8.98 20.17 9.21
N LEU A 110 -8.66 18.93 9.57
CA LEU A 110 -7.73 18.60 10.64
C LEU A 110 -6.32 19.10 10.34
N GLY A 111 -5.84 18.95 9.11
CA GLY A 111 -4.53 19.46 8.70
C GLY A 111 -4.40 20.97 8.93
N ARG A 112 -5.44 21.73 8.57
CA ARG A 112 -5.46 23.18 8.85
C ARG A 112 -5.46 23.48 10.33
N LEU A 113 -6.21 22.72 11.12
CA LEU A 113 -6.29 22.89 12.57
C LEU A 113 -4.92 22.66 13.24
N PHE A 114 -4.15 21.69 12.76
CA PHE A 114 -2.81 21.38 13.25
C PHE A 114 -1.69 22.15 12.54
N GLY A 115 -2.01 23.08 11.64
CA GLY A 115 -1.01 23.87 10.91
C GLY A 115 -0.17 23.07 9.92
N LEU A 116 -0.66 21.92 9.45
CA LEU A 116 0.03 21.09 8.46
C LEU A 116 -0.11 21.68 7.06
N THR A 117 0.95 21.54 6.26
CA THR A 117 0.89 21.94 4.84
C THR A 117 -0.02 20.99 4.05
N PRO A 118 -0.68 21.46 2.98
CA PRO A 118 -1.47 20.58 2.11
C PRO A 118 -0.66 19.40 1.57
N ALA A 119 0.63 19.59 1.31
CA ALA A 119 1.56 18.55 0.89
C ALA A 119 1.71 17.45 1.97
N HIS A 120 1.84 17.84 3.23
CA HIS A 120 1.90 16.92 4.36
C HIS A 120 0.61 16.10 4.49
N VAL A 121 -0.55 16.78 4.40
CA VAL A 121 -1.86 16.12 4.47
C VAL A 121 -2.04 15.12 3.32
N ALA A 122 -1.63 15.49 2.09
CA ALA A 122 -1.70 14.58 0.94
C ALA A 122 -0.84 13.31 1.16
N GLY A 123 0.35 13.47 1.72
CA GLY A 123 1.23 12.36 2.09
C GLY A 123 0.61 11.47 3.16
N LEU A 124 0.13 12.06 4.26
CA LEU A 124 -0.54 11.34 5.36
C LEU A 124 -1.74 10.53 4.83
N TYR A 125 -2.56 11.14 3.97
CA TYR A 125 -3.73 10.50 3.38
C TYR A 125 -3.34 9.30 2.51
N ALA A 126 -2.38 9.47 1.60
CA ALA A 126 -1.90 8.39 0.75
C ALA A 126 -1.27 7.25 1.56
N GLY A 127 -0.56 7.57 2.65
CA GLY A 127 0.08 6.60 3.52
C GLY A 127 -0.93 5.77 4.34
N VAL A 128 -1.90 6.40 4.98
CA VAL A 128 -2.96 5.68 5.74
C VAL A 128 -3.73 4.73 4.84
N LEU A 129 -4.01 5.14 3.60
CA LEU A 129 -4.69 4.28 2.61
C LEU A 129 -3.76 3.22 1.99
N THR A 130 -2.49 3.18 2.38
CA THR A 130 -1.47 2.27 1.81
C THR A 130 -1.47 2.29 0.27
N SER A 131 -1.68 3.47 -0.30
CA SER A 131 -1.97 3.66 -1.72
C SER A 131 -0.72 4.04 -2.52
N PRO A 132 -0.51 3.48 -3.72
CA PRO A 132 0.49 3.97 -4.66
C PRO A 132 0.18 5.39 -5.19
N ALA A 133 -0.96 5.98 -4.81
CA ALA A 133 -1.31 7.36 -5.12
C ALA A 133 -0.31 8.40 -4.56
N ILE A 134 0.65 7.97 -3.73
CA ILE A 134 1.77 8.84 -3.30
C ILE A 134 2.52 9.44 -4.49
N ASP A 135 2.64 8.74 -5.61
CA ASP A 135 3.29 9.29 -6.80
C ASP A 135 2.48 10.44 -7.38
N ALA A 136 1.16 10.28 -7.51
CA ALA A 136 0.28 11.35 -7.95
C ALA A 136 0.29 12.54 -6.96
N ALA A 137 0.25 12.26 -5.66
CA ALA A 137 0.34 13.29 -4.62
C ALA A 137 1.68 14.05 -4.67
N SER A 138 2.80 13.34 -4.86
CA SER A 138 4.13 13.94 -4.99
C SER A 138 4.23 14.81 -6.25
N MET A 139 3.68 14.36 -7.38
CA MET A 139 3.64 15.16 -8.60
C MET A 139 2.77 16.42 -8.43
N ALA A 140 1.60 16.30 -7.82
CA ALA A 140 0.70 17.43 -7.57
C ALA A 140 1.27 18.46 -6.59
N THR A 141 2.17 18.05 -5.71
CA THR A 141 2.87 18.91 -4.75
C THR A 141 4.27 19.31 -5.20
N HIS A 142 4.57 19.14 -6.50
CA HIS A 142 5.87 19.47 -7.10
C HIS A 142 7.06 18.80 -6.38
N GLY A 143 6.89 17.58 -5.90
CA GLY A 143 7.93 16.83 -5.21
C GLY A 143 8.26 17.34 -3.81
N ALA A 144 7.33 18.04 -3.16
CA ALA A 144 7.55 18.54 -1.80
C ALA A 144 7.95 17.42 -0.84
N ALA A 145 9.05 17.61 -0.12
CA ALA A 145 9.55 16.63 0.84
C ALA A 145 8.52 16.25 1.91
N ASP A 146 7.70 17.21 2.32
CA ASP A 146 6.59 17.02 3.27
C ASP A 146 5.63 15.90 2.86
N THR A 147 5.37 15.73 1.55
CA THR A 147 4.49 14.68 1.04
C THR A 147 5.08 13.30 1.31
N LEU A 148 6.37 13.12 1.06
CA LEU A 148 7.05 11.83 1.30
C LEU A 148 7.21 11.55 2.79
N VAL A 149 7.48 12.57 3.59
CA VAL A 149 7.55 12.46 5.05
C VAL A 149 6.20 12.07 5.63
N GLY A 150 5.12 12.75 5.24
CA GLY A 150 3.75 12.40 5.66
C GLY A 150 3.40 10.95 5.31
N TYR A 151 3.73 10.51 4.11
CA TYR A 151 3.53 9.12 3.67
C TYR A 151 4.31 8.12 4.52
N ALA A 152 5.61 8.35 4.71
CA ALA A 152 6.48 7.44 5.46
C ALA A 152 6.04 7.27 6.93
N LEU A 153 5.52 8.33 7.55
CA LEU A 153 5.01 8.29 8.92
C LEU A 153 3.66 7.56 9.03
N SER A 154 2.76 7.77 8.08
CA SER A 154 1.38 7.26 8.16
C SER A 154 1.21 5.85 7.59
N TYR A 155 2.03 5.42 6.64
CA TYR A 155 1.93 4.11 6.00
C TYR A 155 2.05 2.94 7.00
N PRO A 156 3.06 2.89 7.90
CA PRO A 156 3.14 1.82 8.89
C PRO A 156 1.88 1.73 9.76
N VAL A 157 1.33 2.88 10.16
CA VAL A 157 0.11 2.95 10.95
C VAL A 157 -1.08 2.41 10.15
N GLY A 158 -1.23 2.80 8.89
CA GLY A 158 -2.26 2.32 7.98
C GLY A 158 -2.23 0.79 7.82
N VAL A 159 -1.03 0.22 7.63
CA VAL A 159 -0.84 -1.24 7.51
C VAL A 159 -1.25 -1.94 8.80
N VAL A 160 -0.78 -1.49 9.97
CA VAL A 160 -1.08 -2.12 11.26
C VAL A 160 -2.58 -2.05 11.55
N VAL A 161 -3.20 -0.88 11.37
CA VAL A 161 -4.65 -0.71 11.58
C VAL A 161 -5.44 -1.60 10.61
N GLY A 162 -5.06 -1.65 9.33
CA GLY A 162 -5.67 -2.51 8.32
C GLY A 162 -5.60 -3.98 8.71
N LEU A 163 -4.42 -4.46 9.13
CA LEU A 163 -4.23 -5.84 9.61
C LEU A 163 -5.10 -6.16 10.83
N ILE A 164 -5.17 -5.26 11.80
CA ILE A 164 -6.02 -5.43 12.99
C ILE A 164 -7.50 -5.49 12.60
N MET A 165 -7.97 -4.60 11.74
CA MET A 165 -9.35 -4.59 11.27
C MET A 165 -9.71 -5.88 10.54
N VAL A 166 -8.86 -6.34 9.61
CA VAL A 166 -9.08 -7.61 8.91
C VAL A 166 -9.05 -8.78 9.88
N ALA A 167 -8.13 -8.80 10.87
CA ALA A 167 -8.09 -9.85 11.90
C ALA A 167 -9.36 -9.91 12.75
N ILE A 168 -9.94 -8.75 13.10
CA ILE A 168 -11.20 -8.65 13.84
C ILE A 168 -12.37 -9.16 13.00
N ILE A 169 -12.44 -8.73 11.72
CA ILE A 169 -13.52 -9.10 10.79
C ILE A 169 -13.45 -10.59 10.46
N ALA A 170 -12.25 -11.14 10.21
CA ALA A 170 -12.05 -12.54 9.87
C ALA A 170 -12.47 -13.52 10.99
N LYS A 171 -12.49 -13.04 12.24
CA LYS A 171 -12.98 -13.85 13.38
C LYS A 171 -14.51 -13.90 13.48
N ARG A 172 -15.24 -13.06 12.77
CA ARG A 172 -16.71 -13.06 12.76
C ARG A 172 -17.20 -14.02 11.69
N CYS A 173 -18.04 -14.98 12.10
CA CYS A 173 -18.79 -15.80 11.15
C CYS A 173 -19.83 -14.91 10.43
N TRP A 174 -19.58 -14.61 9.16
CA TRP A 174 -20.57 -13.95 8.32
C TRP A 174 -21.45 -15.03 7.68
N PRO A 175 -22.79 -14.84 7.61
CA PRO A 175 -23.64 -15.81 6.93
C PRO A 175 -23.25 -15.88 5.45
N ALA A 176 -22.71 -17.02 5.04
CA ALA A 176 -22.19 -17.31 3.70
C ALA A 176 -23.27 -17.46 2.60
N SER A 177 -24.49 -16.99 2.82
CA SER A 177 -25.62 -17.23 1.91
C SER A 177 -25.50 -16.58 0.53
N LYS A 178 -24.49 -15.73 0.30
CA LYS A 178 -24.27 -15.08 -1.01
C LYS A 178 -23.04 -15.58 -1.78
N ASP A 179 -22.13 -16.34 -1.14
CA ASP A 179 -20.89 -16.76 -1.80
C ASP A 179 -20.98 -18.10 -2.54
N ASN A 180 -22.00 -18.92 -2.24
CA ASN A 180 -22.16 -20.22 -2.88
C ASN A 180 -22.57 -20.17 -4.37
N THR A 181 -23.05 -19.05 -4.87
CA THR A 181 -23.42 -18.89 -6.28
C THR A 181 -22.22 -18.55 -7.16
N SER A 182 -21.20 -17.88 -6.64
CA SER A 182 -20.04 -17.45 -7.42
C SER A 182 -19.04 -18.57 -7.71
N MET A 183 -18.90 -19.56 -6.82
CA MET A 183 -18.02 -20.70 -7.01
C MET A 183 -18.61 -21.73 -7.97
N ALA A 184 -19.94 -21.93 -7.95
CA ALA A 184 -20.63 -22.80 -8.88
C ALA A 184 -20.67 -22.22 -10.30
N GLU A 185 -20.81 -20.90 -10.46
CA GLU A 185 -20.77 -20.22 -11.75
C GLU A 185 -19.34 -20.14 -12.33
N ALA A 186 -18.30 -20.15 -11.49
CA ALA A 186 -16.90 -20.17 -11.93
C ALA A 186 -16.41 -21.57 -12.37
N GLY A 187 -17.24 -22.61 -12.32
CA GLY A 187 -16.89 -23.96 -12.74
C GLY A 187 -15.82 -24.64 -11.85
N LEU A 188 -15.53 -24.09 -10.69
CA LEU A 188 -14.62 -24.67 -9.71
C LEU A 188 -15.37 -25.67 -8.84
N THR A 189 -15.69 -26.83 -9.40
CA THR A 189 -16.06 -27.99 -8.60
C THR A 189 -14.86 -28.44 -7.80
N ALA A 190 -15.03 -28.51 -6.48
CA ALA A 190 -14.03 -29.04 -5.59
C ALA A 190 -13.61 -30.43 -6.08
N VAL A 191 -12.34 -30.53 -6.47
CA VAL A 191 -11.72 -31.84 -6.70
C VAL A 191 -11.48 -32.43 -5.30
N SER A 192 -12.31 -33.41 -4.97
CA SER A 192 -12.18 -34.26 -3.78
C SER A 192 -10.92 -35.11 -3.83
#